data_1ba55644be3a953c21cde39b27775721
#
_entry.id   1ba55644be3a953c21cde39b27775721
#
_cell.length_a   1.000
_cell.length_b   1.000
_cell.length_c   1.000
_cell.angle_alpha   90.00
_cell.angle_beta   90.00
_cell.angle_gamma   90.00
#
_symmetry.space_group_name_H-M   'P 1'
#
loop_
_entity.id
_entity.type
_entity.pdbx_description
1 polymer ?
#
loop_
_entity_poly.entity_id
_entity_poly.type
_entity_poly.pdbx_seq_one_letter_code
_entity_poly.pdbx_strand_id
1 'polypeptide(L)'
;MTKPPFGCGGALTGPIFSFTFPEITNLIPTYMMKFDKRAALVSAAALTSSLACAAQPNVVFILADDMGYGDVSALNEKSRIRTPAIDALCREGVTFTDAHSGSSVSTPSRYGILTGRYAFRTTLKSGVTNSYSPPLIAPDRRTIATFLSEQGYSTACIGKWHLGWNWAMRDGEVDFSGPIDGGPVTRGFDYFFGIPASLDMPPYVYIENDRVTALPDRTAADGKGLLLQRSGPQGADFEHGECLQRITRKSLEYIARQRKDRPFFLYMPLTAPHTPILPSEEFRGKSGLSPYGDFVMMVDDVVAQVVARLKEQGLYENTVIVFAADNGCFHGAGVRQMEADGHYPSYIYRGYKSDLFDGGHRVPLIVSRGGKNGGRVEQGLVSLTDFYATFAEMTGYRLTPGEGEDSYSLWGVLTGEGRNVRPDAVHHSNTGCFSLREGRWKILFTAGSGGWSFPTLPKDREYMATLPAMQLYDLESDPGETRNVIGEHPDVVRRLTARMREHIERGRSTPGPAQTNETRGEWKQTALFMNDAK
;
A
#
# COMPACT_ATOMS: atom_id res chain seq x y z
N MET A 1 0.08 -64.17 -14.39
CA MET A 1 -0.25 -64.97 -15.61
C MET A 1 -0.67 -63.93 -16.64
N THR A 2 -0.07 -63.66 -17.69
CA THR A 2 0.90 -64.12 -18.66
C THR A 2 1.29 -62.95 -19.57
N LYS A 3 2.56 -62.75 -19.79
CA LYS A 3 3.15 -62.02 -20.91
C LYS A 3 3.34 -62.98 -22.09
N PRO A 4 3.92 -62.60 -23.23
CA PRO A 4 3.71 -61.63 -24.31
C PRO A 4 3.45 -62.39 -25.67
N PRO A 5 3.83 -62.00 -26.90
CA PRO A 5 5.12 -61.54 -27.40
C PRO A 5 5.19 -60.59 -28.64
N PHE A 6 6.36 -59.95 -28.83
CA PHE A 6 7.25 -59.69 -30.00
C PHE A 6 6.73 -59.54 -31.45
N GLY A 7 7.39 -58.62 -32.16
CA GLY A 7 7.62 -58.61 -33.60
C GLY A 7 8.26 -57.32 -34.12
N CYS A 8 9.55 -57.31 -34.30
CA CYS A 8 10.45 -57.01 -35.46
C CYS A 8 9.86 -56.11 -36.55
N GLY A 9 10.51 -55.13 -37.12
CA GLY A 9 11.88 -54.92 -37.49
C GLY A 9 11.86 -54.20 -38.87
N GLY A 10 12.75 -53.27 -39.14
CA GLY A 10 12.82 -52.61 -40.47
C GLY A 10 13.88 -51.51 -40.50
N ALA A 11 15.10 -51.88 -40.71
CA ALA A 11 16.21 -50.99 -41.03
C ALA A 11 16.11 -50.57 -42.51
N LEU A 12 16.30 -49.30 -42.80
CA LEU A 12 16.64 -48.80 -44.14
C LEU A 12 17.89 -47.90 -44.03
N THR A 13 18.97 -48.43 -44.61
CA THR A 13 20.25 -47.80 -44.87
C THR A 13 20.15 -46.94 -46.14
N GLY A 14 20.68 -45.72 -46.10
CA GLY A 14 20.92 -44.86 -47.26
C GLY A 14 22.21 -44.03 -47.07
N PRO A 15 22.93 -43.69 -48.11
CA PRO A 15 24.39 -43.64 -48.07
C PRO A 15 25.00 -42.29 -47.61
N ILE A 16 26.15 -42.43 -46.99
CA ILE A 16 27.09 -41.36 -46.60
C ILE A 16 27.75 -40.79 -47.85
N PHE A 17 27.56 -39.51 -48.15
CA PHE A 17 28.38 -38.78 -49.10
C PHE A 17 29.52 -38.11 -48.37
N SER A 18 30.72 -38.60 -48.64
CA SER A 18 32.02 -38.02 -48.31
C SER A 18 32.38 -36.96 -49.34
N PHE A 19 32.54 -35.71 -48.92
CA PHE A 19 33.17 -34.66 -49.74
C PHE A 19 34.59 -34.43 -49.20
N THR A 20 35.56 -34.81 -50.02
CA THR A 20 36.98 -34.47 -49.92
C THR A 20 37.23 -33.07 -50.45
N PHE A 21 37.86 -32.21 -49.63
CA PHE A 21 38.39 -30.91 -50.07
C PHE A 21 39.82 -31.09 -50.66
N PRO A 22 40.14 -30.42 -51.73
CA PRO A 22 41.54 -30.43 -52.26
C PRO A 22 42.39 -29.40 -51.52
N GLU A 23 43.62 -29.79 -51.21
CA GLU A 23 44.69 -28.94 -50.70
C GLU A 23 45.01 -27.82 -51.69
N ILE A 24 45.01 -26.57 -51.24
CA ILE A 24 45.67 -25.45 -51.94
C ILE A 24 46.76 -24.94 -51.00
N THR A 25 47.98 -25.37 -51.30
CA THR A 25 49.22 -24.80 -50.77
C THR A 25 49.68 -23.62 -51.66
N ASN A 26 50.15 -22.57 -50.94
CA ASN A 26 51.00 -21.47 -51.43
C ASN A 26 50.33 -20.27 -52.09
N LEU A 27 50.27 -19.17 -51.32
CA LEU A 27 50.91 -17.86 -51.65
C LEU A 27 50.46 -16.83 -50.61
N ILE A 28 51.27 -16.59 -49.56
CA ILE A 28 51.10 -15.46 -48.63
C ILE A 28 52.23 -14.48 -48.90
N PRO A 29 51.96 -13.26 -49.36
CA PRO A 29 52.93 -12.17 -49.27
C PRO A 29 52.91 -11.62 -47.85
N THR A 30 54.06 -11.64 -47.21
CA THR A 30 54.32 -11.09 -45.89
C THR A 30 54.17 -9.57 -45.90
N TYR A 31 53.00 -9.07 -45.49
CA TYR A 31 52.85 -7.68 -45.06
C TYR A 31 52.90 -7.63 -43.54
N MET A 32 54.05 -7.19 -43.02
CA MET A 32 54.16 -6.82 -41.58
C MET A 32 53.36 -5.54 -41.34
N MET A 33 52.13 -5.68 -40.87
CA MET A 33 51.42 -4.57 -40.18
C MET A 33 51.98 -4.42 -38.77
N LYS A 34 52.71 -3.33 -38.55
CA LYS A 34 53.06 -2.88 -37.19
C LYS A 34 51.78 -2.52 -36.46
N PHE A 35 51.31 -3.39 -35.54
CA PHE A 35 50.24 -3.05 -34.61
C PHE A 35 50.77 -2.01 -33.62
N ASP A 36 50.24 -0.79 -33.73
CA ASP A 36 50.50 0.26 -32.76
C ASP A 36 49.80 -0.07 -31.45
N LYS A 37 50.59 -0.47 -30.46
CA LYS A 37 50.09 -0.82 -29.09
C LYS A 37 49.33 0.31 -28.43
N ARG A 38 49.44 1.54 -28.92
CA ARG A 38 48.68 2.70 -28.40
C ARG A 38 47.22 2.72 -28.87
N ALA A 39 46.91 2.19 -30.06
CA ALA A 39 45.54 2.08 -30.56
C ALA A 39 44.74 1.00 -29.84
N ALA A 40 45.36 -0.11 -29.45
CA ALA A 40 44.71 -1.18 -28.66
C ALA A 40 44.37 -0.75 -27.23
N LEU A 41 45.17 0.12 -26.60
CA LEU A 41 44.88 0.66 -25.27
C LEU A 41 43.72 1.69 -25.26
N VAL A 42 43.59 2.46 -26.33
CA VAL A 42 42.51 3.45 -26.47
C VAL A 42 41.16 2.74 -26.74
N SER A 43 41.17 1.65 -27.51
CA SER A 43 39.96 0.85 -27.76
C SER A 43 39.49 0.05 -26.51
N ALA A 44 40.43 -0.43 -25.69
CA ALA A 44 40.10 -1.10 -24.43
C ALA A 44 39.60 -0.10 -23.35
N ALA A 45 40.12 1.14 -23.35
CA ALA A 45 39.63 2.19 -22.44
C ALA A 45 38.28 2.77 -22.86
N ALA A 46 37.93 2.72 -24.16
CA ALA A 46 36.61 3.16 -24.66
C ALA A 46 35.49 2.12 -24.43
N LEU A 47 35.82 0.83 -24.24
CA LEU A 47 34.85 -0.22 -23.95
C LEU A 47 34.58 -0.42 -22.43
N THR A 48 35.35 0.27 -21.57
CA THR A 48 35.05 0.39 -20.12
C THR A 48 34.24 1.64 -19.78
N SER A 49 33.83 2.44 -20.80
CA SER A 49 32.87 3.52 -20.60
C SER A 49 31.49 2.95 -20.36
N SER A 50 31.26 2.65 -19.04
CA SER A 50 30.02 2.90 -18.37
C SER A 50 28.73 2.37 -19.02
N LEU A 51 28.44 1.11 -18.88
CA LEU A 51 27.15 0.80 -18.31
C LEU A 51 27.18 1.37 -16.87
N ALA A 52 27.04 2.66 -16.71
CA ALA A 52 26.55 3.23 -15.49
C ALA A 52 25.13 2.68 -15.38
N CYS A 53 24.98 1.54 -14.73
CA CYS A 53 23.69 1.03 -14.28
C CYS A 53 23.09 2.21 -13.54
N ALA A 54 22.01 2.80 -14.09
CA ALA A 54 21.37 3.92 -13.43
C ALA A 54 21.11 3.48 -11.99
N ALA A 55 21.62 4.25 -11.02
CA ALA A 55 21.52 3.87 -9.62
C ALA A 55 20.04 3.64 -9.30
N GLN A 56 19.72 2.49 -8.75
CA GLN A 56 18.35 2.14 -8.32
C GLN A 56 17.82 3.29 -7.43
N PRO A 57 16.59 3.80 -7.68
CA PRO A 57 16.08 4.91 -6.90
C PRO A 57 15.78 4.50 -5.45
N ASN A 58 16.02 5.39 -4.51
CA ASN A 58 15.51 5.24 -3.15
C ASN A 58 13.98 5.33 -3.15
N VAL A 59 13.36 4.77 -2.13
CA VAL A 59 11.91 4.87 -1.92
C VAL A 59 11.62 5.37 -0.51
N VAL A 60 10.82 6.42 -0.41
CA VAL A 60 10.21 6.87 0.85
C VAL A 60 8.69 6.82 0.68
N PHE A 61 8.04 5.96 1.44
CA PHE A 61 6.59 5.79 1.43
C PHE A 61 5.99 6.36 2.71
N ILE A 62 5.42 7.55 2.65
CA ILE A 62 4.76 8.24 3.76
C ILE A 62 3.27 7.91 3.70
N LEU A 63 2.75 7.25 4.73
CA LEU A 63 1.36 6.84 4.83
C LEU A 63 0.68 7.52 6.02
N ALA A 64 -0.17 8.50 5.76
CA ALA A 64 -1.01 9.12 6.78
C ALA A 64 -2.07 8.14 7.30
N ASP A 65 -2.56 8.35 8.52
CA ASP A 65 -3.50 7.50 9.23
C ASP A 65 -4.83 8.24 9.41
N ASP A 66 -5.91 7.78 8.75
CA ASP A 66 -7.23 8.42 8.78
C ASP A 66 -7.30 9.83 8.14
N MET A 67 -6.53 10.11 7.09
CA MET A 67 -6.57 11.39 6.39
C MET A 67 -7.48 11.33 5.17
N GLY A 68 -8.45 12.24 5.10
CA GLY A 68 -9.40 12.31 4.00
C GLY A 68 -8.80 12.86 2.70
N TYR A 69 -9.40 12.50 1.57
CA TYR A 69 -9.02 13.03 0.25
C TYR A 69 -9.12 14.56 0.19
N GLY A 70 -10.18 15.12 0.79
CA GLY A 70 -10.47 16.56 0.80
C GLY A 70 -9.63 17.38 1.78
N ASP A 71 -8.78 16.74 2.58
CA ASP A 71 -7.89 17.43 3.52
C ASP A 71 -6.67 18.04 2.83
N VAL A 72 -6.28 17.50 1.65
CA VAL A 72 -5.16 18.03 0.85
C VAL A 72 -5.63 19.22 0.02
N SER A 73 -5.00 20.38 0.21
CA SER A 73 -5.42 21.64 -0.45
C SER A 73 -5.29 21.59 -1.97
N ALA A 74 -4.35 20.84 -2.54
CA ALA A 74 -4.22 20.66 -3.98
C ALA A 74 -5.31 19.76 -4.60
N LEU A 75 -6.01 18.94 -3.80
CA LEU A 75 -7.06 18.01 -4.23
C LEU A 75 -8.48 18.56 -3.98
N ASN A 76 -8.60 19.63 -3.21
CA ASN A 76 -9.87 20.22 -2.82
C ASN A 76 -9.73 21.75 -2.76
N GLU A 77 -10.26 22.43 -3.75
CA GLU A 77 -10.23 23.89 -3.86
C GLU A 77 -10.96 24.61 -2.71
N LYS A 78 -11.81 23.88 -1.99
CA LYS A 78 -12.54 24.37 -0.80
C LYS A 78 -11.87 23.94 0.51
N SER A 79 -10.70 23.28 0.46
CA SER A 79 -10.01 22.91 1.69
C SER A 79 -9.67 24.13 2.52
N ARG A 80 -10.03 24.10 3.79
CA ARG A 80 -9.65 25.11 4.78
C ARG A 80 -8.36 24.76 5.50
N ILE A 81 -7.82 23.57 5.26
CA ILE A 81 -6.54 23.10 5.78
C ILE A 81 -5.47 23.38 4.71
N ARG A 82 -4.36 23.96 5.11
CA ARG A 82 -3.23 24.23 4.21
C ARG A 82 -2.21 23.10 4.30
N THR A 83 -1.84 22.54 3.14
CA THR A 83 -0.88 21.45 3.00
C THR A 83 0.21 21.79 1.99
N PRO A 84 1.02 22.87 2.24
CA PRO A 84 1.95 23.41 1.26
C PRO A 84 3.04 22.44 0.82
N ALA A 85 3.50 21.52 1.69
CA ALA A 85 4.52 20.54 1.35
C ALA A 85 3.96 19.41 0.47
N ILE A 86 2.76 18.91 0.78
CA ILE A 86 2.06 17.94 -0.04
C ILE A 86 1.69 18.56 -1.40
N ASP A 87 1.23 19.83 -1.41
CA ASP A 87 0.95 20.58 -2.63
C ASP A 87 2.21 20.78 -3.49
N ALA A 88 3.38 20.94 -2.87
CA ALA A 88 4.65 20.99 -3.59
C ALA A 88 4.95 19.64 -4.27
N LEU A 89 4.71 18.51 -3.59
CA LEU A 89 4.82 17.19 -4.22
C LEU A 89 3.84 17.02 -5.39
N CYS A 90 2.61 17.57 -5.31
CA CYS A 90 1.65 17.57 -6.42
C CYS A 90 2.20 18.35 -7.63
N ARG A 91 2.83 19.49 -7.42
CA ARG A 91 3.43 20.31 -8.49
C ARG A 91 4.64 19.67 -9.15
N GLU A 92 5.35 18.80 -8.45
CA GLU A 92 6.57 18.15 -8.93
C GLU A 92 6.34 16.69 -9.35
N GLY A 93 5.26 16.06 -8.90
CA GLY A 93 4.96 14.65 -9.00
C GLY A 93 3.86 14.29 -9.98
N VAL A 94 3.32 13.10 -9.79
CA VAL A 94 2.05 12.63 -10.37
C VAL A 94 1.01 12.62 -9.25
N THR A 95 -0.08 13.33 -9.46
CA THR A 95 -1.24 13.36 -8.57
C THR A 95 -2.31 12.42 -9.11
N PHE A 96 -2.70 11.42 -8.33
CA PHE A 96 -3.73 10.45 -8.71
C PHE A 96 -5.08 10.90 -8.13
N THR A 97 -6.07 11.14 -8.99
CA THR A 97 -7.38 11.63 -8.57
C THR A 97 -8.41 10.53 -8.35
N ASP A 98 -8.13 9.30 -8.79
CA ASP A 98 -8.96 8.11 -8.59
C ASP A 98 -8.17 6.99 -7.91
N ALA A 99 -7.57 7.31 -6.76
CA ALA A 99 -6.74 6.42 -5.98
C ALA A 99 -7.48 5.87 -4.76
N HIS A 100 -7.40 4.56 -4.56
CA HIS A 100 -8.13 3.86 -3.53
C HIS A 100 -7.22 2.97 -2.68
N SER A 101 -7.48 2.92 -1.38
CA SER A 101 -7.00 1.83 -0.53
C SER A 101 -7.82 0.56 -0.79
N GLY A 102 -7.22 -0.62 -0.60
CA GLY A 102 -7.94 -1.90 -0.76
C GLY A 102 -9.01 -2.15 0.32
N SER A 103 -9.05 -1.31 1.34
CA SER A 103 -10.04 -1.35 2.40
C SER A 103 -10.24 0.03 3.00
N SER A 104 -11.39 0.23 3.64
CA SER A 104 -11.74 1.46 4.34
C SER A 104 -11.27 1.52 5.81
N VAL A 105 -10.36 0.60 6.23
CA VAL A 105 -9.75 0.58 7.56
C VAL A 105 -8.27 0.14 7.50
N SER A 106 -7.52 0.50 8.54
CA SER A 106 -6.05 0.50 8.57
C SER A 106 -5.37 -0.83 8.28
N THR A 107 -5.65 -1.90 9.06
CA THR A 107 -4.92 -3.18 8.95
C THR A 107 -4.99 -3.76 7.54
N PRO A 108 -6.19 -3.96 6.94
CA PRO A 108 -6.26 -4.54 5.60
C PRO A 108 -5.63 -3.67 4.51
N SER A 109 -5.68 -2.35 4.64
CA SER A 109 -5.00 -1.42 3.71
C SER A 109 -3.48 -1.58 3.77
N ARG A 110 -2.90 -1.59 4.97
CA ARG A 110 -1.45 -1.75 5.20
C ARG A 110 -0.94 -3.11 4.74
N TYR A 111 -1.73 -4.17 4.97
CA TYR A 111 -1.44 -5.50 4.43
C TYR A 111 -1.37 -5.46 2.90
N GLY A 112 -2.37 -4.85 2.26
CA GLY A 112 -2.44 -4.73 0.80
C GLY A 112 -1.25 -3.99 0.20
N ILE A 113 -0.84 -2.87 0.80
CA ILE A 113 0.35 -2.10 0.39
C ILE A 113 1.60 -2.98 0.42
N LEU A 114 1.85 -3.67 1.54
CA LEU A 114 3.10 -4.41 1.72
C LEU A 114 3.16 -5.71 0.93
N THR A 115 2.04 -6.33 0.59
CA THR A 115 2.01 -7.67 -0.03
C THR A 115 1.46 -7.70 -1.45
N GLY A 116 0.87 -6.60 -1.96
CA GLY A 116 0.19 -6.57 -3.25
C GLY A 116 -1.02 -7.51 -3.32
N ARG A 117 -1.59 -7.88 -2.16
CA ARG A 117 -2.68 -8.85 -2.01
C ARG A 117 -3.74 -8.30 -1.07
N TYR A 118 -5.01 -8.40 -1.42
CA TYR A 118 -6.08 -7.95 -0.52
C TYR A 118 -6.11 -8.77 0.78
N ALA A 119 -6.28 -8.08 1.91
CA ALA A 119 -6.27 -8.72 3.23
C ALA A 119 -7.43 -9.70 3.45
N PHE A 120 -8.57 -9.52 2.79
CA PHE A 120 -9.68 -10.47 2.87
C PHE A 120 -9.34 -11.87 2.34
N ARG A 121 -8.24 -12.02 1.59
CA ARG A 121 -7.71 -13.32 1.17
C ARG A 121 -7.02 -14.08 2.29
N THR A 122 -6.69 -13.40 3.41
CA THR A 122 -6.18 -14.00 4.64
C THR A 122 -7.31 -14.43 5.57
N THR A 123 -6.98 -14.79 6.80
CA THR A 123 -7.96 -15.07 7.86
C THR A 123 -8.73 -13.83 8.35
N LEU A 124 -8.28 -12.61 8.02
CA LEU A 124 -8.94 -11.35 8.39
C LEU A 124 -10.09 -11.03 7.45
N LYS A 125 -11.29 -11.46 7.81
CA LYS A 125 -12.51 -11.27 7.01
C LYS A 125 -13.29 -9.99 7.34
N SER A 126 -12.95 -9.31 8.41
CA SER A 126 -13.54 -8.03 8.84
C SER A 126 -12.68 -7.39 9.92
N GLY A 127 -12.87 -6.10 10.16
CA GLY A 127 -12.19 -5.36 11.22
C GLY A 127 -10.71 -5.14 10.99
N VAL A 128 -10.01 -4.97 12.10
CA VAL A 128 -8.57 -4.72 12.17
C VAL A 128 -7.93 -5.60 13.25
N THR A 129 -6.63 -5.82 13.18
CA THR A 129 -5.85 -6.39 14.28
C THR A 129 -5.75 -5.38 15.44
N ASN A 130 -5.44 -5.85 16.62
CA ASN A 130 -5.03 -5.01 17.75
C ASN A 130 -3.57 -5.29 18.10
N SER A 131 -3.07 -4.61 19.12
CA SER A 131 -1.66 -4.72 19.52
C SER A 131 -1.24 -6.10 20.03
N TYR A 132 -2.19 -6.95 20.36
CA TYR A 132 -1.96 -8.32 20.86
C TYR A 132 -2.32 -9.40 19.83
N SER A 133 -2.78 -9.01 18.67
CA SER A 133 -3.12 -9.95 17.59
C SER A 133 -1.86 -10.66 17.06
N PRO A 134 -1.97 -11.95 16.70
CA PRO A 134 -0.88 -12.65 16.03
C PRO A 134 -0.57 -12.03 14.67
N PRO A 135 0.60 -12.36 14.07
CA PRO A 135 1.00 -11.83 12.75
C PRO A 135 -0.04 -12.16 11.67
N LEU A 136 -0.50 -11.14 10.95
CA LEU A 136 -1.39 -11.31 9.80
C LEU A 136 -0.62 -11.71 8.53
N ILE A 137 0.62 -11.22 8.40
CA ILE A 137 1.51 -11.61 7.30
C ILE A 137 2.13 -12.95 7.65
N ALA A 138 1.78 -14.00 6.89
CA ALA A 138 2.35 -15.33 7.05
C ALA A 138 3.88 -15.32 6.88
N PRO A 139 4.62 -16.24 7.52
CA PRO A 139 6.10 -16.25 7.47
C PRO A 139 6.68 -16.38 6.05
N ASP A 140 5.98 -17.09 5.18
CA ASP A 140 6.34 -17.32 3.77
C ASP A 140 5.80 -16.26 2.80
N ARG A 141 4.94 -15.34 3.29
CA ARG A 141 4.40 -14.24 2.49
C ARG A 141 5.45 -13.14 2.30
N ARG A 142 5.90 -12.99 1.08
CA ARG A 142 6.85 -11.94 0.72
C ARG A 142 6.21 -10.56 0.76
N THR A 143 6.98 -9.59 1.22
CA THR A 143 6.59 -8.17 1.27
C THR A 143 7.43 -7.35 0.29
N ILE A 144 7.04 -6.11 0.06
CA ILE A 144 7.90 -5.13 -0.65
C ILE A 144 9.29 -5.08 -0.03
N ALA A 145 9.39 -5.04 1.30
CA ALA A 145 10.67 -4.99 2.00
C ALA A 145 11.52 -6.24 1.74
N THR A 146 10.89 -7.42 1.67
CA THR A 146 11.60 -8.68 1.42
C THR A 146 12.31 -8.66 0.07
N PHE A 147 11.61 -8.37 -1.02
CA PHE A 147 12.26 -8.40 -2.34
C PHE A 147 13.19 -7.20 -2.55
N LEU A 148 12.88 -6.02 -1.99
CA LEU A 148 13.80 -4.89 -2.07
C LEU A 148 15.11 -5.14 -1.31
N SER A 149 15.06 -5.77 -0.13
CA SER A 149 16.26 -6.18 0.61
C SER A 149 17.11 -7.14 -0.23
N GLU A 150 16.50 -8.12 -0.90
CA GLU A 150 17.18 -9.03 -1.82
C GLU A 150 17.76 -8.33 -3.05
N GLN A 151 17.20 -7.20 -3.47
CA GLN A 151 17.73 -6.33 -4.52
C GLN A 151 18.81 -5.34 -4.00
N GLY A 152 19.27 -5.51 -2.76
CA GLY A 152 20.36 -4.74 -2.16
C GLY A 152 19.95 -3.45 -1.44
N TYR A 153 18.65 -3.18 -1.30
CA TYR A 153 18.17 -2.03 -0.54
C TYR A 153 18.44 -2.20 0.96
N SER A 154 18.73 -1.09 1.63
CA SER A 154 18.56 -0.96 3.07
C SER A 154 17.09 -0.68 3.36
N THR A 155 16.45 -1.45 4.24
CA THR A 155 14.99 -1.39 4.43
C THR A 155 14.63 -0.99 5.86
N ALA A 156 13.72 -0.04 6.02
CA ALA A 156 13.22 0.37 7.33
C ALA A 156 11.71 0.59 7.35
N CYS A 157 11.08 0.18 8.45
CA CYS A 157 9.71 0.56 8.81
C CYS A 157 9.78 1.45 10.05
N ILE A 158 9.32 2.72 9.94
CA ILE A 158 9.36 3.66 11.06
C ILE A 158 7.97 4.28 11.25
N GLY A 159 7.22 3.80 12.26
CA GLY A 159 5.86 4.24 12.55
C GLY A 159 4.93 3.15 13.05
N LYS A 160 3.65 3.24 12.68
CA LYS A 160 2.56 2.33 13.06
C LYS A 160 2.63 1.03 12.26
N TRP A 161 2.84 -0.12 12.93
CA TRP A 161 2.83 -1.43 12.26
C TRP A 161 1.42 -1.93 11.95
N HIS A 162 0.62 -2.20 12.94
CA HIS A 162 -0.79 -2.60 12.89
C HIS A 162 -1.09 -3.85 12.05
N LEU A 163 -0.18 -4.81 12.02
CA LEU A 163 -0.31 -6.08 11.29
C LEU A 163 -0.09 -7.32 12.18
N GLY A 164 -0.11 -7.09 13.49
CA GLY A 164 0.09 -8.14 14.48
C GLY A 164 1.54 -8.62 14.60
N TRP A 165 1.82 -9.33 15.68
CA TRP A 165 3.07 -9.98 16.01
C TRP A 165 2.91 -10.92 17.22
N ASN A 166 3.95 -11.63 17.62
CA ASN A 166 3.93 -12.50 18.78
C ASN A 166 4.76 -11.85 19.90
N TRP A 167 4.10 -11.45 20.97
CA TRP A 167 4.76 -11.04 22.19
C TRP A 167 5.41 -12.25 22.87
N ALA A 168 6.53 -12.03 23.56
CA ALA A 168 7.03 -13.01 24.52
C ALA A 168 6.00 -13.20 25.63
N MET A 169 5.86 -14.43 26.11
CA MET A 169 4.89 -14.78 27.15
C MET A 169 5.61 -15.37 28.36
N ARG A 170 5.17 -15.01 29.57
CA ARG A 170 5.63 -15.60 30.82
C ARG A 170 4.41 -15.81 31.72
N ASP A 171 4.23 -17.04 32.18
CA ASP A 171 3.11 -17.43 33.06
C ASP A 171 1.72 -17.07 32.51
N GLY A 172 1.55 -17.06 31.18
CA GLY A 172 0.30 -16.73 30.49
C GLY A 172 0.07 -15.23 30.23
N GLU A 173 0.95 -14.36 30.71
CA GLU A 173 0.92 -12.92 30.52
C GLU A 173 2.00 -12.45 29.55
N VAL A 174 1.80 -11.25 28.96
CA VAL A 174 2.81 -10.64 28.09
C VAL A 174 4.06 -10.26 28.88
N ASP A 175 5.20 -10.78 28.48
CA ASP A 175 6.51 -10.38 29.00
C ASP A 175 7.12 -9.28 28.11
N PHE A 176 6.92 -8.03 28.49
CA PHE A 176 7.46 -6.88 27.75
C PHE A 176 9.00 -6.81 27.77
N SER A 177 9.67 -7.59 28.64
CA SER A 177 11.15 -7.66 28.65
C SER A 177 11.70 -8.65 27.62
N GLY A 178 10.83 -9.52 27.08
CA GLY A 178 11.18 -10.52 26.09
C GLY A 178 11.20 -10.00 24.65
N PRO A 179 11.71 -10.80 23.70
CA PRO A 179 11.70 -10.45 22.29
C PRO A 179 10.31 -10.59 21.66
N ILE A 180 10.05 -9.78 20.64
CA ILE A 180 8.86 -9.82 19.81
C ILE A 180 9.21 -10.55 18.51
N ASP A 181 8.38 -11.53 18.11
CA ASP A 181 8.54 -12.26 16.85
C ASP A 181 7.37 -11.98 15.88
N GLY A 182 7.58 -12.24 14.60
CA GLY A 182 6.56 -12.07 13.56
C GLY A 182 6.29 -10.61 13.19
N GLY A 183 7.07 -9.67 13.72
CA GLY A 183 7.00 -8.24 13.40
C GLY A 183 7.79 -7.83 12.15
N PRO A 184 7.99 -6.52 11.93
CA PRO A 184 8.62 -5.97 10.72
C PRO A 184 9.98 -6.59 10.38
N VAL A 185 10.86 -6.79 11.36
CA VAL A 185 12.22 -7.33 11.14
C VAL A 185 12.23 -8.78 10.67
N THR A 186 11.14 -9.52 10.85
CA THR A 186 10.95 -10.86 10.29
C THR A 186 10.16 -10.85 8.98
N ARG A 187 9.83 -9.67 8.46
CA ARG A 187 9.05 -9.44 7.21
C ARG A 187 9.81 -8.58 6.21
N GLY A 188 11.17 -8.64 6.24
CA GLY A 188 12.05 -8.05 5.25
C GLY A 188 12.58 -6.66 5.57
N PHE A 189 12.23 -6.08 6.73
CA PHE A 189 12.84 -4.82 7.17
C PHE A 189 14.09 -5.05 8.00
N ASP A 190 15.19 -4.38 7.62
CA ASP A 190 16.46 -4.41 8.37
C ASP A 190 16.35 -3.65 9.70
N TYR A 191 15.44 -2.65 9.77
CA TYR A 191 15.25 -1.81 10.93
C TYR A 191 13.76 -1.50 11.14
N PHE A 192 13.35 -1.52 12.40
CA PHE A 192 12.03 -1.08 12.84
C PHE A 192 12.14 -0.12 14.02
N PHE A 193 11.37 0.96 13.97
CA PHE A 193 11.04 1.76 15.15
C PHE A 193 9.58 2.20 15.05
N GLY A 194 8.78 1.98 16.09
CA GLY A 194 7.38 2.40 16.00
C GLY A 194 6.51 1.88 17.11
N ILE A 195 5.21 1.78 16.81
CA ILE A 195 4.17 1.34 17.74
C ILE A 195 3.44 0.09 17.21
N PRO A 196 2.88 -0.73 18.13
CA PRO A 196 2.23 -2.02 17.80
C PRO A 196 1.07 -1.92 16.82
N ALA A 197 0.15 -1.02 17.12
CA ALA A 197 -1.11 -0.82 16.39
C ALA A 197 -1.45 0.67 16.32
N SER A 198 -2.76 1.04 16.32
CA SER A 198 -3.18 2.44 16.35
C SER A 198 -2.81 3.13 17.65
N LEU A 199 -2.65 4.45 17.60
CA LEU A 199 -2.29 5.28 18.74
C LEU A 199 -3.35 5.24 19.89
N ASP A 200 -4.56 4.76 19.60
CA ASP A 200 -5.64 4.55 20.57
C ASP A 200 -5.69 3.13 21.18
N MET A 201 -4.73 2.25 20.83
CA MET A 201 -4.71 0.83 21.22
C MET A 201 -3.50 0.49 22.10
N PRO A 202 -3.71 0.08 23.36
CA PRO A 202 -2.62 -0.35 24.24
C PRO A 202 -2.05 -1.72 23.79
N PRO A 203 -0.80 -2.05 24.17
CA PRO A 203 0.08 -1.29 25.03
C PRO A 203 0.67 -0.08 24.31
N TYR A 204 0.82 1.02 25.03
CA TYR A 204 1.43 2.23 24.53
C TYR A 204 2.93 2.18 24.79
N VAL A 205 3.67 1.57 23.86
CA VAL A 205 5.11 1.38 23.95
C VAL A 205 5.73 1.66 22.59
N TYR A 206 6.95 2.20 22.59
CA TYR A 206 7.77 2.14 21.39
C TYR A 206 8.53 0.82 21.34
N ILE A 207 8.72 0.34 20.14
CA ILE A 207 9.50 -0.85 19.85
C ILE A 207 10.63 -0.46 18.90
N GLU A 208 11.84 -0.90 19.21
CA GLU A 208 12.99 -0.83 18.32
C GLU A 208 13.41 -2.26 17.96
N ASN A 209 13.28 -2.59 16.67
CA ASN A 209 13.44 -3.92 16.10
C ASN A 209 12.49 -4.97 16.73
N ASP A 210 12.95 -5.71 17.72
CA ASP A 210 12.21 -6.78 18.38
C ASP A 210 12.02 -6.56 19.90
N ARG A 211 12.23 -5.32 20.39
CA ARG A 211 12.16 -5.02 21.82
C ARG A 211 11.46 -3.71 22.10
N VAL A 212 10.75 -3.65 23.22
CA VAL A 212 10.25 -2.36 23.74
C VAL A 212 11.44 -1.49 24.15
N THR A 213 11.34 -0.19 23.90
CA THR A 213 12.40 0.77 24.28
C THR A 213 12.43 1.06 25.79
N ALA A 214 11.26 0.96 26.44
CA ALA A 214 11.11 1.06 27.88
C ALA A 214 9.92 0.19 28.34
N LEU A 215 10.07 -0.43 29.50
CA LEU A 215 9.00 -1.25 30.09
C LEU A 215 7.81 -0.38 30.50
N PRO A 216 6.58 -0.89 30.42
CA PRO A 216 5.42 -0.23 31.00
C PRO A 216 5.59 -0.02 32.52
N ASP A 217 5.41 1.22 32.97
CA ASP A 217 5.48 1.60 34.39
C ASP A 217 4.18 2.24 34.91
N ARG A 218 3.23 2.48 34.00
CA ARG A 218 1.93 3.09 34.30
C ARG A 218 0.84 2.58 33.39
N THR A 219 -0.40 2.98 33.69
CA THR A 219 -1.59 2.67 32.88
C THR A 219 -2.16 3.97 32.32
N ALA A 220 -2.30 4.05 31.00
CA ALA A 220 -3.05 5.12 30.35
C ALA A 220 -4.54 4.99 30.67
N ALA A 221 -5.23 6.11 30.87
CA ALA A 221 -6.67 6.14 31.07
C ALA A 221 -7.45 6.09 29.75
N ASP A 222 -8.73 5.69 29.81
CA ASP A 222 -9.64 5.84 28.68
C ASP A 222 -9.84 7.31 28.29
N GLY A 223 -9.79 7.59 26.99
CA GLY A 223 -10.15 8.87 26.39
C GLY A 223 -11.46 8.77 25.61
N LYS A 224 -12.07 9.93 25.29
CA LYS A 224 -13.33 10.02 24.54
C LYS A 224 -13.28 11.14 23.49
N GLY A 225 -14.17 11.06 22.50
CA GLY A 225 -14.25 12.06 21.43
C GLY A 225 -12.95 12.18 20.64
N LEU A 226 -12.42 13.38 20.49
CA LEU A 226 -11.14 13.61 19.80
C LEU A 226 -9.95 12.97 20.52
N LEU A 227 -10.05 12.77 21.84
CA LEU A 227 -9.03 12.12 22.66
C LEU A 227 -9.30 10.62 22.84
N LEU A 228 -10.07 10.00 21.95
CA LEU A 228 -10.41 8.57 22.03
C LEU A 228 -9.15 7.72 22.10
N GLN A 229 -8.99 7.01 23.20
CA GLN A 229 -7.99 5.96 23.43
C GLN A 229 -8.53 4.98 24.47
N ARG A 230 -7.97 3.77 24.51
CA ARG A 230 -8.34 2.71 25.46
C ARG A 230 -7.38 2.69 26.62
N SER A 231 -7.88 2.39 27.82
CA SER A 231 -7.01 2.16 28.98
C SER A 231 -6.08 0.96 28.78
N GLY A 232 -4.83 1.07 29.23
CA GLY A 232 -3.88 -0.04 29.19
C GLY A 232 -2.44 0.34 29.50
N PRO A 233 -1.50 -0.64 29.47
CA PRO A 233 -0.11 -0.44 29.81
C PRO A 233 0.55 0.64 28.97
N GLN A 234 1.36 1.49 29.60
CA GLN A 234 2.11 2.58 28.97
C GLN A 234 3.57 2.56 29.40
N GLY A 235 4.48 2.58 28.42
CA GLY A 235 5.91 2.59 28.62
C GLY A 235 6.42 3.86 29.27
N ALA A 236 7.50 3.75 30.04
CA ALA A 236 8.09 4.87 30.78
C ALA A 236 8.49 6.07 29.88
N ASP A 237 8.82 5.79 28.62
CA ASP A 237 9.24 6.79 27.62
C ASP A 237 8.15 7.16 26.60
N PHE A 238 6.90 6.69 26.81
CA PHE A 238 5.82 6.90 25.85
C PHE A 238 4.93 8.08 26.24
N GLU A 239 4.81 9.03 25.32
CA GLU A 239 3.84 10.13 25.41
C GLU A 239 3.08 10.26 24.09
N HIS A 240 1.73 10.13 24.15
CA HIS A 240 0.86 10.13 22.97
C HIS A 240 1.07 11.38 22.10
N GLY A 241 1.16 12.56 22.73
CA GLY A 241 1.34 13.83 22.03
C GLY A 241 2.69 14.01 21.36
N GLU A 242 3.68 13.17 21.69
CA GLU A 242 5.02 13.23 21.09
C GLU A 242 5.28 12.11 20.06
N CYS A 243 4.33 11.21 19.89
CA CYS A 243 4.52 10.01 19.06
C CYS A 243 4.87 10.35 17.61
N LEU A 244 4.15 11.28 16.99
CA LEU A 244 4.42 11.70 15.61
C LEU A 244 5.80 12.33 15.46
N GLN A 245 6.18 13.22 16.39
CA GLN A 245 7.48 13.90 16.37
C GLN A 245 8.63 12.88 16.56
N ARG A 246 8.43 11.87 17.42
CA ARG A 246 9.45 10.83 17.65
C ARG A 246 9.65 9.93 16.43
N ILE A 247 8.56 9.55 15.78
CA ILE A 247 8.58 8.82 14.49
C ILE A 247 9.30 9.67 13.44
N THR A 248 8.95 10.94 13.32
CA THR A 248 9.57 11.87 12.37
C THR A 248 11.08 11.98 12.61
N ARG A 249 11.51 12.25 13.84
CA ARG A 249 12.93 12.33 14.20
C ARG A 249 13.70 11.06 13.85
N LYS A 250 13.18 9.88 14.21
CA LYS A 250 13.80 8.58 13.86
C LYS A 250 13.89 8.37 12.35
N SER A 251 12.90 8.80 11.58
CA SER A 251 12.93 8.75 10.11
C SER A 251 13.99 9.68 9.53
N LEU A 252 14.11 10.90 10.04
CA LEU A 252 15.14 11.84 9.62
C LEU A 252 16.55 11.37 9.99
N GLU A 253 16.74 10.74 11.15
CA GLU A 253 17.99 10.09 11.56
C GLU A 253 18.33 8.92 10.63
N TYR A 254 17.32 8.10 10.23
CA TYR A 254 17.53 7.01 9.29
C TYR A 254 17.99 7.55 7.93
N ILE A 255 17.31 8.56 7.37
CA ILE A 255 17.69 9.19 6.09
C ILE A 255 19.11 9.79 6.18
N ALA A 256 19.48 10.42 7.28
CA ALA A 256 20.79 11.03 7.45
C ALA A 256 21.96 10.02 7.43
N ARG A 257 21.69 8.75 7.71
CA ARG A 257 22.68 7.66 7.68
C ARG A 257 22.79 6.98 6.31
N GLN A 258 21.90 7.32 5.37
CA GLN A 258 21.89 6.67 4.06
C GLN A 258 23.02 7.19 3.17
N ARG A 259 23.46 6.33 2.28
CA ARG A 259 24.58 6.59 1.37
C ARG A 259 24.07 6.60 -0.07
N LYS A 260 24.75 7.37 -0.93
CA LYS A 260 24.40 7.46 -2.38
C LYS A 260 24.71 6.19 -3.16
N ASP A 261 25.58 5.34 -2.65
CA ASP A 261 26.04 4.11 -3.28
C ASP A 261 25.20 2.87 -2.95
N ARG A 262 24.21 3.01 -2.05
CA ARG A 262 23.26 1.95 -1.70
C ARG A 262 21.84 2.51 -1.64
N PRO A 263 20.88 1.96 -2.41
CA PRO A 263 19.50 2.40 -2.33
C PRO A 263 18.86 2.01 -1.00
N PHE A 264 17.81 2.74 -0.60
CA PHE A 264 17.05 2.42 0.60
C PHE A 264 15.54 2.48 0.36
N PHE A 265 14.80 1.71 1.14
CA PHE A 265 13.36 1.76 1.26
C PHE A 265 12.98 2.14 2.71
N LEU A 266 12.34 3.28 2.86
CA LEU A 266 11.74 3.75 4.11
C LEU A 266 10.22 3.70 3.98
N TYR A 267 9.57 2.74 4.66
CA TYR A 267 8.15 2.74 4.89
C TYR A 267 7.87 3.52 6.18
N MET A 268 7.17 4.65 6.05
CA MET A 268 6.91 5.61 7.12
C MET A 268 5.40 5.72 7.37
N PRO A 269 4.77 4.71 8.01
CA PRO A 269 3.37 4.74 8.37
C PRO A 269 3.17 5.60 9.61
N LEU A 270 2.61 6.80 9.41
CA LEU A 270 2.37 7.78 10.47
C LEU A 270 1.26 7.32 11.43
N THR A 271 1.15 7.99 12.56
CA THR A 271 0.10 7.81 13.56
C THR A 271 -0.95 8.93 13.51
N ALA A 272 -0.79 9.88 12.62
CA ALA A 272 -1.60 11.08 12.48
C ALA A 272 -2.29 11.15 11.10
N PRO A 273 -3.46 11.79 11.05
CA PRO A 273 -4.22 12.48 12.09
C PRO A 273 -5.23 11.60 12.86
N HIS A 274 -4.94 10.29 13.06
CA HIS A 274 -5.78 9.37 13.83
C HIS A 274 -5.95 9.79 15.30
N THR A 275 -7.06 9.37 15.94
CA THR A 275 -7.27 9.55 17.39
C THR A 275 -6.24 8.78 18.24
N PRO A 276 -5.87 9.32 19.43
CA PRO A 276 -6.23 10.62 19.98
C PRO A 276 -5.63 11.76 19.15
N ILE A 277 -6.46 12.77 18.85
CA ILE A 277 -6.06 13.92 18.02
C ILE A 277 -5.30 14.90 18.92
N LEU A 278 -3.98 14.91 18.78
CA LEU A 278 -3.06 15.61 19.66
C LEU A 278 -2.06 16.48 18.88
N PRO A 279 -2.55 17.56 18.23
CA PRO A 279 -1.63 18.50 17.61
C PRO A 279 -0.72 19.11 18.68
N SER A 280 0.58 19.25 18.36
CA SER A 280 1.54 19.88 19.26
C SER A 280 1.16 21.35 19.51
N GLU A 281 1.69 21.91 20.60
CA GLU A 281 1.42 23.30 20.96
C GLU A 281 1.74 24.27 19.83
N GLU A 282 2.76 23.98 19.07
CA GLU A 282 3.14 24.76 17.89
C GLU A 282 2.03 24.82 16.83
N PHE A 283 1.26 23.75 16.64
CA PHE A 283 0.23 23.67 15.60
C PHE A 283 -1.18 24.01 16.09
N ARG A 284 -1.42 24.05 17.39
CA ARG A 284 -2.74 24.35 17.95
C ARG A 284 -3.31 25.66 17.44
N GLY A 285 -4.51 25.60 16.86
CA GLY A 285 -5.23 26.73 16.29
C GLY A 285 -4.71 27.24 14.94
N LYS A 286 -3.65 26.68 14.38
CA LYS A 286 -3.08 27.16 13.11
C LYS A 286 -3.99 26.91 11.90
N SER A 287 -4.79 25.85 11.90
CA SER A 287 -5.76 25.62 10.83
C SER A 287 -6.91 26.65 10.85
N GLY A 288 -7.21 27.23 12.02
CA GLY A 288 -8.39 28.04 12.23
C GLY A 288 -9.71 27.28 12.00
N LEU A 289 -9.65 25.92 12.03
CA LEU A 289 -10.77 25.04 11.75
C LEU A 289 -11.07 24.10 12.93
N SER A 290 -10.13 23.21 13.25
CA SER A 290 -10.32 22.19 14.29
C SER A 290 -8.98 21.59 14.72
N PRO A 291 -8.90 20.93 15.90
CA PRO A 291 -7.71 20.17 16.29
C PRO A 291 -7.30 19.09 15.25
N TYR A 292 -8.25 18.50 14.53
CA TYR A 292 -7.96 17.59 13.42
C TYR A 292 -7.23 18.32 12.28
N GLY A 293 -7.73 19.51 11.89
CA GLY A 293 -7.08 20.33 10.87
C GLY A 293 -5.65 20.72 11.25
N ASP A 294 -5.42 21.06 12.53
CA ASP A 294 -4.08 21.34 13.06
C ASP A 294 -3.17 20.11 12.96
N PHE A 295 -3.74 18.92 13.22
CA PHE A 295 -3.00 17.65 13.16
C PHE A 295 -2.67 17.24 11.71
N VAL A 296 -3.56 17.53 10.75
CA VAL A 296 -3.26 17.41 9.31
C VAL A 296 -2.12 18.33 8.89
N MET A 297 -2.07 19.58 9.41
CA MET A 297 -0.95 20.47 9.15
C MET A 297 0.38 19.93 9.70
N MET A 298 0.35 19.19 10.82
CA MET A 298 1.54 18.49 11.31
C MET A 298 1.98 17.36 10.38
N VAL A 299 1.04 16.63 9.75
CA VAL A 299 1.37 15.63 8.73
C VAL A 299 2.05 16.29 7.52
N ASP A 300 1.55 17.44 7.08
CA ASP A 300 2.20 18.21 6.01
C ASP A 300 3.63 18.66 6.38
N ASP A 301 3.83 19.08 7.63
CA ASP A 301 5.17 19.46 8.14
C ASP A 301 6.12 18.25 8.18
N VAL A 302 5.65 17.06 8.51
CA VAL A 302 6.43 15.81 8.39
C VAL A 302 6.93 15.61 6.95
N VAL A 303 6.08 15.83 5.97
CA VAL A 303 6.46 15.74 4.55
C VAL A 303 7.52 16.80 4.21
N ALA A 304 7.35 18.05 4.69
CA ALA A 304 8.33 19.13 4.51
C ALA A 304 9.70 18.75 5.07
N GLN A 305 9.75 18.23 6.30
CA GLN A 305 10.97 17.82 6.97
C GLN A 305 11.68 16.66 6.24
N VAL A 306 10.94 15.65 5.77
CA VAL A 306 11.48 14.52 5.00
C VAL A 306 12.09 15.00 3.69
N VAL A 307 11.37 15.83 2.93
CA VAL A 307 11.86 16.40 1.66
C VAL A 307 13.11 17.26 1.89
N ALA A 308 13.11 18.11 2.92
CA ALA A 308 14.28 18.93 3.27
C ALA A 308 15.48 18.05 3.60
N ARG A 309 15.33 17.02 4.43
CA ARG A 309 16.41 16.10 4.79
C ARG A 309 16.96 15.34 3.57
N LEU A 310 16.11 14.88 2.65
CA LEU A 310 16.56 14.24 1.41
C LEU A 310 17.39 15.21 0.54
N LYS A 311 16.97 16.48 0.46
CA LYS A 311 17.71 17.54 -0.28
C LYS A 311 19.06 17.86 0.39
N GLU A 312 19.10 17.99 1.70
CA GLU A 312 20.33 18.20 2.48
C GLU A 312 21.37 17.08 2.27
N GLN A 313 20.90 15.82 2.19
CA GLN A 313 21.75 14.66 1.94
C GLN A 313 22.10 14.47 0.45
N GLY A 314 21.53 15.29 -0.46
CA GLY A 314 21.68 15.13 -1.92
C GLY A 314 21.13 13.79 -2.42
N LEU A 315 20.06 13.31 -1.80
CA LEU A 315 19.37 12.05 -2.15
C LEU A 315 18.06 12.27 -2.90
N TYR A 316 17.52 13.51 -2.85
CA TYR A 316 16.19 13.85 -3.35
C TYR A 316 15.97 13.46 -4.82
N GLU A 317 16.92 13.82 -5.71
CA GLU A 317 16.79 13.62 -7.17
C GLU A 317 16.78 12.14 -7.57
N ASN A 318 17.25 11.24 -6.70
CA ASN A 318 17.20 9.80 -6.89
C ASN A 318 16.24 9.10 -5.90
N THR A 319 15.20 9.80 -5.46
CA THR A 319 14.22 9.23 -4.53
C THR A 319 12.82 9.27 -5.12
N VAL A 320 12.12 8.13 -5.06
CA VAL A 320 10.67 8.05 -5.25
C VAL A 320 10.01 8.32 -3.91
N ILE A 321 9.26 9.40 -3.83
CA ILE A 321 8.48 9.76 -2.64
C ILE A 321 7.01 9.48 -2.93
N VAL A 322 6.40 8.61 -2.14
CA VAL A 322 4.96 8.33 -2.15
C VAL A 322 4.35 8.96 -0.92
N PHE A 323 3.33 9.79 -1.10
CA PHE A 323 2.43 10.24 -0.04
C PHE A 323 1.04 9.69 -0.28
N ALA A 324 0.46 9.02 0.72
CA ALA A 324 -0.91 8.49 0.68
C ALA A 324 -1.53 8.46 2.08
N ALA A 325 -2.83 8.14 2.16
CA ALA A 325 -3.50 7.77 3.42
C ALA A 325 -3.99 6.32 3.35
N ASP A 326 -4.09 5.65 4.51
CA ASP A 326 -4.49 4.24 4.56
C ASP A 326 -6.01 4.02 4.39
N ASN A 327 -6.81 5.00 4.74
CA ASN A 327 -8.26 5.09 4.53
C ASN A 327 -8.72 6.54 4.67
N GLY A 328 -10.01 6.78 4.43
CA GLY A 328 -10.62 8.10 4.60
C GLY A 328 -10.66 8.60 6.05
N CYS A 329 -11.04 9.85 6.23
CA CYS A 329 -11.16 10.51 7.53
C CYS A 329 -12.11 9.76 8.47
N PHE A 330 -11.78 9.75 9.77
CA PHE A 330 -12.68 9.21 10.79
C PHE A 330 -13.83 10.20 11.07
N HIS A 331 -15.08 9.74 10.95
CA HIS A 331 -16.26 10.59 11.19
C HIS A 331 -16.31 11.23 12.58
N GLY A 332 -15.71 10.56 13.61
CA GLY A 332 -15.60 11.07 14.97
C GLY A 332 -14.52 12.17 15.17
N ALA A 333 -13.77 12.52 14.15
CA ALA A 333 -12.76 13.58 14.18
C ALA A 333 -13.36 15.02 14.18
N GLY A 334 -14.65 15.16 14.48
CA GLY A 334 -15.34 16.45 14.46
C GLY A 334 -15.86 16.84 13.07
N VAL A 335 -16.03 15.87 12.18
CA VAL A 335 -16.38 16.07 10.77
C VAL A 335 -17.63 16.95 10.58
N ARG A 336 -18.69 16.74 11.34
CA ARG A 336 -19.93 17.55 11.23
C ARG A 336 -19.68 19.04 11.42
N GLN A 337 -18.81 19.40 12.35
CA GLN A 337 -18.46 20.80 12.58
C GLN A 337 -17.60 21.34 11.43
N MET A 338 -16.62 20.54 10.98
CA MET A 338 -15.78 20.95 9.84
C MET A 338 -16.61 21.18 8.58
N GLU A 339 -17.60 20.32 8.29
CA GLU A 339 -18.51 20.48 7.15
C GLU A 339 -19.41 21.71 7.30
N ALA A 340 -19.94 21.98 8.50
CA ALA A 340 -20.68 23.20 8.79
C ALA A 340 -19.82 24.46 8.59
N ASP A 341 -18.52 24.36 8.83
CA ASP A 341 -17.55 25.43 8.61
C ASP A 341 -17.02 25.46 7.14
N GLY A 342 -17.55 24.62 6.26
CA GLY A 342 -17.24 24.59 4.83
C GLY A 342 -15.98 23.81 4.44
N HIS A 343 -15.47 22.94 5.32
CA HIS A 343 -14.42 21.99 5.00
C HIS A 343 -14.96 20.57 4.96
N TYR A 344 -14.74 19.86 3.86
CA TYR A 344 -15.25 18.53 3.59
C TYR A 344 -14.08 17.53 3.49
N PRO A 345 -13.76 16.77 4.56
CA PRO A 345 -12.64 15.83 4.55
C PRO A 345 -12.74 14.77 3.45
N SER A 346 -13.95 14.33 3.09
CA SER A 346 -14.19 13.41 1.97
C SER A 346 -14.41 14.13 0.62
N TYR A 347 -14.23 15.46 0.52
CA TYR A 347 -14.51 16.28 -0.68
C TYR A 347 -15.97 16.13 -1.12
N ILE A 348 -16.24 15.68 -2.36
CA ILE A 348 -17.58 15.41 -2.89
C ILE A 348 -18.04 13.97 -2.68
N TYR A 349 -17.17 13.11 -2.13
CA TYR A 349 -17.41 11.68 -2.02
C TYR A 349 -18.19 11.36 -0.75
N ARG A 350 -19.16 10.44 -0.86
CA ARG A 350 -19.96 9.99 0.26
C ARG A 350 -19.16 9.10 1.22
N GLY A 351 -19.48 9.16 2.51
CA GLY A 351 -18.95 8.28 3.54
C GLY A 351 -17.57 8.69 4.07
N TYR A 352 -17.07 7.89 5.00
CA TYR A 352 -15.85 8.12 5.77
C TYR A 352 -15.17 6.78 6.06
N LYS A 353 -14.07 6.77 6.79
CA LYS A 353 -13.43 5.57 7.33
C LYS A 353 -14.47 4.51 7.69
N SER A 354 -14.19 3.24 7.39
CA SER A 354 -15.07 2.09 7.60
C SER A 354 -16.08 1.79 6.48
N ASP A 355 -16.53 2.80 5.72
CA ASP A 355 -17.59 2.67 4.72
C ASP A 355 -17.10 2.14 3.36
N LEU A 356 -18.02 1.51 2.61
CA LEU A 356 -17.80 1.15 1.21
C LEU A 356 -18.02 2.31 0.23
N PHE A 357 -18.61 3.40 0.67
CA PHE A 357 -18.69 4.62 -0.13
C PHE A 357 -17.31 5.21 -0.36
N ASP A 358 -17.11 5.92 -1.47
CA ASP A 358 -15.78 6.39 -1.89
C ASP A 358 -15.04 7.17 -0.81
N GLY A 359 -15.70 7.98 0.00
CA GLY A 359 -15.08 8.70 1.11
C GLY A 359 -14.42 7.81 2.17
N GLY A 360 -14.74 6.51 2.20
CA GLY A 360 -14.10 5.56 3.12
C GLY A 360 -12.74 5.05 2.64
N HIS A 361 -12.52 4.98 1.33
CA HIS A 361 -11.33 4.33 0.75
C HIS A 361 -10.70 5.08 -0.42
N ARG A 362 -11.33 6.16 -0.93
CA ARG A 362 -10.69 7.08 -1.88
C ARG A 362 -9.79 8.01 -1.10
N VAL A 363 -8.49 7.93 -1.36
CA VAL A 363 -7.45 8.53 -0.54
C VAL A 363 -6.57 9.46 -1.36
N PRO A 364 -5.91 10.46 -0.75
CA PRO A 364 -4.87 11.20 -1.43
C PRO A 364 -3.74 10.25 -1.83
N LEU A 365 -3.25 10.39 -3.06
CA LEU A 365 -2.07 9.69 -3.56
C LEU A 365 -1.27 10.60 -4.48
N ILE A 366 -0.05 10.88 -4.07
CA ILE A 366 0.91 11.68 -4.82
C ILE A 366 2.24 10.91 -4.89
N VAL A 367 2.84 10.84 -6.07
CA VAL A 367 4.14 10.20 -6.25
C VAL A 367 5.10 11.15 -6.97
N SER A 368 6.17 11.55 -6.30
CA SER A 368 7.25 12.36 -6.88
C SER A 368 8.50 11.48 -7.13
N ARG A 369 9.16 11.69 -8.25
CA ARG A 369 10.42 11.05 -8.60
C ARG A 369 11.55 12.09 -8.60
N GLY A 370 11.86 12.66 -7.44
CA GLY A 370 12.87 13.73 -7.33
C GLY A 370 12.55 14.95 -8.19
N GLY A 371 11.29 15.35 -8.26
CA GLY A 371 10.82 16.48 -9.06
C GLY A 371 10.74 16.25 -10.58
N LYS A 372 10.94 15.03 -11.07
CA LYS A 372 11.04 14.70 -12.51
C LYS A 372 9.69 14.48 -13.21
N ASN A 373 8.57 14.52 -12.51
CA ASN A 373 7.25 14.20 -13.09
C ASN A 373 6.49 15.40 -13.64
N GLY A 374 6.87 16.61 -13.25
CA GLY A 374 6.36 17.86 -13.84
C GLY A 374 4.89 18.18 -13.56
N GLY A 375 4.34 17.76 -12.42
CA GLY A 375 2.98 18.12 -11.99
C GLY A 375 1.87 17.45 -12.81
N ARG A 376 2.05 16.21 -13.24
CA ARG A 376 1.04 15.47 -14.01
C ARG A 376 -0.12 15.00 -13.12
N VAL A 377 -1.31 14.94 -13.73
CA VAL A 377 -2.50 14.37 -13.10
C VAL A 377 -2.88 13.07 -13.81
N GLU A 378 -3.04 11.99 -13.04
CA GLU A 378 -3.53 10.69 -13.49
C GLU A 378 -4.96 10.50 -12.97
N GLN A 379 -5.89 10.25 -13.89
CA GLN A 379 -7.32 10.11 -13.58
C GLN A 379 -7.79 8.63 -13.58
N GLY A 380 -6.91 7.73 -13.98
CA GLY A 380 -7.22 6.30 -14.02
C GLY A 380 -7.34 5.70 -12.63
N LEU A 381 -8.19 4.67 -12.50
CA LEU A 381 -8.38 3.90 -11.28
C LEU A 381 -7.07 3.23 -10.84
N VAL A 382 -6.63 3.51 -9.62
CA VAL A 382 -5.46 2.88 -9.01
C VAL A 382 -5.76 2.40 -7.59
N SER A 383 -5.00 1.43 -7.13
CA SER A 383 -5.08 0.93 -5.75
C SER A 383 -3.73 1.03 -5.06
N LEU A 384 -3.72 1.27 -3.75
CA LEU A 384 -2.47 1.23 -2.97
C LEU A 384 -1.79 -0.14 -2.98
N THR A 385 -2.51 -1.22 -3.32
CA THR A 385 -1.91 -2.54 -3.57
C THR A 385 -0.94 -2.54 -4.76
N ASP A 386 -1.06 -1.56 -5.68
CA ASP A 386 -0.29 -1.46 -6.92
C ASP A 386 1.20 -1.16 -6.69
N PHE A 387 1.56 -0.67 -5.51
CA PHE A 387 2.96 -0.38 -5.19
C PHE A 387 3.84 -1.63 -5.12
N TYR A 388 3.28 -2.82 -4.85
CA TYR A 388 4.04 -4.07 -4.88
C TYR A 388 4.59 -4.36 -6.29
N ALA A 389 3.74 -4.40 -7.30
CA ALA A 389 4.14 -4.60 -8.69
C ALA A 389 4.93 -3.40 -9.24
N THR A 390 4.62 -2.18 -8.78
CA THR A 390 5.33 -0.96 -9.19
C THR A 390 6.80 -1.00 -8.78
N PHE A 391 7.10 -1.35 -7.53
CA PHE A 391 8.48 -1.43 -7.06
C PHE A 391 9.20 -2.68 -7.58
N ALA A 392 8.47 -3.76 -7.87
CA ALA A 392 9.02 -4.91 -8.58
C ALA A 392 9.49 -4.51 -9.98
N GLU A 393 8.65 -3.84 -10.77
CA GLU A 393 9.02 -3.37 -12.11
C GLU A 393 10.15 -2.33 -12.05
N MET A 394 10.10 -1.38 -11.11
CA MET A 394 11.13 -0.37 -10.90
C MET A 394 12.52 -0.98 -10.71
N THR A 395 12.61 -2.11 -10.02
CA THR A 395 13.87 -2.79 -9.71
C THR A 395 14.23 -3.93 -10.69
N GLY A 396 13.33 -4.25 -11.62
CA GLY A 396 13.47 -5.40 -12.51
C GLY A 396 13.24 -6.75 -11.83
N TYR A 397 12.67 -6.75 -10.61
CA TYR A 397 12.28 -7.96 -9.90
C TYR A 397 11.11 -8.64 -10.62
N ARG A 398 11.20 -9.93 -10.85
CA ARG A 398 10.14 -10.71 -11.49
C ARG A 398 9.25 -11.35 -10.42
N LEU A 399 7.98 -10.96 -10.41
CA LEU A 399 6.99 -11.54 -9.51
C LEU A 399 6.77 -13.03 -9.82
N THR A 400 6.72 -13.84 -8.78
CA THR A 400 6.27 -15.24 -8.88
C THR A 400 4.74 -15.31 -8.92
N PRO A 401 4.13 -16.44 -9.33
CA PRO A 401 2.67 -16.57 -9.41
C PRO A 401 1.92 -16.27 -8.09
N GLY A 402 2.55 -16.51 -6.94
CA GLY A 402 2.00 -16.26 -5.61
C GLY A 402 2.34 -14.89 -5.02
N GLU A 403 2.77 -13.93 -5.84
CA GLU A 403 3.11 -12.57 -5.42
C GLU A 403 2.29 -11.54 -6.19
N GLY A 404 1.91 -10.45 -5.52
CA GLY A 404 1.20 -9.34 -6.14
C GLY A 404 -0.13 -9.72 -6.79
N GLU A 405 -0.87 -10.66 -6.19
CA GLU A 405 -2.10 -11.25 -6.74
C GLU A 405 -3.17 -10.19 -7.08
N ASP A 406 -3.07 -9.00 -6.46
CA ASP A 406 -4.02 -7.91 -6.66
C ASP A 406 -3.31 -6.59 -7.01
N SER A 407 -2.09 -6.67 -7.58
CA SER A 407 -1.22 -5.53 -7.82
C SER A 407 -0.93 -5.35 -9.31
N TYR A 408 -1.21 -4.16 -9.83
CA TYR A 408 -0.88 -3.72 -11.18
C TYR A 408 0.20 -2.64 -11.10
N SER A 409 1.22 -2.71 -11.96
CA SER A 409 2.31 -1.73 -11.90
C SER A 409 1.87 -0.36 -12.40
N LEU A 410 2.28 0.67 -11.66
CA LEU A 410 2.17 2.08 -12.02
C LEU A 410 3.49 2.64 -12.58
N TRP A 411 4.55 1.81 -12.71
CA TRP A 411 5.88 2.31 -13.08
C TRP A 411 5.88 3.01 -14.43
N GLY A 412 5.20 2.45 -15.44
CA GLY A 412 5.04 3.08 -16.73
C GLY A 412 4.32 4.44 -16.67
N VAL A 413 3.32 4.59 -15.81
CA VAL A 413 2.65 5.88 -15.53
C VAL A 413 3.65 6.86 -14.90
N LEU A 414 4.41 6.42 -13.92
CA LEU A 414 5.37 7.25 -13.18
C LEU A 414 6.54 7.70 -14.07
N THR A 415 6.98 6.87 -15.02
CA THR A 415 8.03 7.25 -15.99
C THR A 415 7.50 8.08 -17.16
N GLY A 416 6.20 8.04 -17.42
CA GLY A 416 5.58 8.65 -18.59
C GLY A 416 5.72 7.80 -19.86
N GLU A 417 6.14 6.55 -19.73
CA GLU A 417 6.37 5.59 -20.83
C GLU A 417 5.19 4.62 -21.04
N GLY A 418 4.23 4.62 -20.13
CA GLY A 418 3.08 3.74 -20.16
C GLY A 418 1.81 4.42 -19.67
N ARG A 419 0.73 3.64 -19.61
CA ARG A 419 -0.57 4.05 -19.07
C ARG A 419 -1.03 3.10 -18.00
N ASN A 420 -1.99 3.55 -17.20
CA ASN A 420 -2.66 2.72 -16.20
C ASN A 420 -3.40 1.56 -16.90
N VAL A 421 -3.19 0.36 -16.38
CA VAL A 421 -3.74 -0.89 -16.95
C VAL A 421 -4.71 -1.60 -15.99
N ARG A 422 -5.01 -1.02 -14.81
CA ARG A 422 -5.93 -1.60 -13.83
C ARG A 422 -7.37 -1.57 -14.36
N PRO A 423 -8.03 -2.74 -14.57
CA PRO A 423 -9.39 -2.77 -15.12
C PRO A 423 -10.46 -2.51 -14.05
N ASP A 424 -10.21 -2.96 -12.82
CA ASP A 424 -11.17 -2.90 -11.71
C ASP A 424 -10.46 -2.86 -10.35
N ALA A 425 -11.17 -2.51 -9.29
CA ALA A 425 -10.68 -2.54 -7.91
C ALA A 425 -11.75 -3.07 -6.96
N VAL A 426 -11.32 -3.93 -6.04
CA VAL A 426 -12.16 -4.42 -4.94
C VAL A 426 -11.88 -3.58 -3.70
N HIS A 427 -12.94 -3.16 -3.01
CA HIS A 427 -12.85 -2.49 -1.72
C HIS A 427 -13.54 -3.33 -0.65
N HIS A 428 -13.00 -3.32 0.54
CA HIS A 428 -13.43 -4.13 1.66
C HIS A 428 -13.69 -3.23 2.88
N SER A 429 -14.87 -3.35 3.48
CA SER A 429 -15.25 -2.50 4.61
C SER A 429 -14.84 -3.07 5.96
N ASN A 430 -15.04 -2.28 7.02
CA ASN A 430 -14.81 -2.73 8.39
C ASN A 430 -15.67 -3.96 8.78
N THR A 431 -16.90 -4.07 8.28
CA THR A 431 -17.77 -5.23 8.56
C THR A 431 -17.50 -6.42 7.62
N GLY A 432 -16.57 -6.28 6.69
CA GLY A 432 -16.21 -7.33 5.74
C GLY A 432 -17.08 -7.35 4.48
N CYS A 433 -17.92 -6.35 4.27
CA CYS A 433 -18.68 -6.22 3.03
C CYS A 433 -17.76 -5.81 1.87
N PHE A 434 -18.18 -6.12 0.65
CA PHE A 434 -17.43 -5.89 -0.56
C PHE A 434 -18.06 -4.83 -1.45
N SER A 435 -17.23 -4.09 -2.18
CA SER A 435 -17.63 -3.39 -3.39
C SER A 435 -16.63 -3.67 -4.52
N LEU A 436 -17.10 -3.55 -5.75
CA LEU A 436 -16.28 -3.64 -6.96
C LEU A 436 -16.51 -2.40 -7.82
N ARG A 437 -15.41 -1.75 -8.20
CA ARG A 437 -15.38 -0.64 -9.16
C ARG A 437 -14.83 -1.13 -10.50
N GLU A 438 -15.55 -0.90 -11.60
CA GLU A 438 -15.08 -1.12 -12.96
C GLU A 438 -15.51 0.04 -13.86
N GLY A 439 -14.55 0.78 -14.36
CA GLY A 439 -14.82 2.00 -15.13
C GLY A 439 -15.68 3.00 -14.34
N ARG A 440 -16.82 3.42 -14.89
CA ARG A 440 -17.77 4.32 -14.22
C ARG A 440 -18.68 3.65 -13.18
N TRP A 441 -18.76 2.31 -13.19
CA TRP A 441 -19.71 1.56 -12.37
C TRP A 441 -19.10 1.08 -11.07
N LYS A 442 -19.85 1.24 -9.98
CA LYS A 442 -19.48 0.68 -8.67
C LYS A 442 -20.67 -0.04 -8.06
N ILE A 443 -20.49 -1.34 -7.77
CA ILE A 443 -21.47 -2.17 -7.07
C ILE A 443 -21.03 -2.37 -5.61
N LEU A 444 -21.98 -2.24 -4.67
CA LEU A 444 -21.81 -2.57 -3.25
C LEU A 444 -22.66 -3.81 -2.93
N PHE A 445 -22.04 -4.83 -2.39
CA PHE A 445 -22.71 -6.07 -1.97
C PHE A 445 -23.23 -5.94 -0.53
N THR A 446 -24.04 -4.93 -0.30
CA THR A 446 -24.73 -4.61 0.96
C THR A 446 -25.82 -3.58 0.71
N ALA A 447 -26.89 -3.61 1.52
CA ALA A 447 -27.94 -2.58 1.49
C ALA A 447 -27.53 -1.27 2.17
N GLY A 448 -26.48 -1.28 3.01
CA GLY A 448 -26.01 -0.11 3.77
C GLY A 448 -24.61 0.32 3.40
N SER A 449 -24.00 1.14 4.27
CA SER A 449 -22.64 1.66 4.08
C SER A 449 -21.56 0.58 4.13
N GLY A 450 -21.87 -0.59 4.73
CA GLY A 450 -20.86 -1.59 5.08
C GLY A 450 -19.93 -1.17 6.22
N GLY A 451 -20.16 -0.01 6.81
CA GLY A 451 -19.33 0.57 7.84
C GLY A 451 -20.11 1.26 8.96
N TRP A 452 -19.76 2.50 9.27
CA TRP A 452 -20.31 3.24 10.41
C TRP A 452 -21.30 4.33 10.02
N SER A 453 -21.33 4.77 8.76
CA SER A 453 -22.27 5.78 8.28
C SER A 453 -23.67 5.18 8.07
N PHE A 454 -24.70 6.04 8.13
CA PHE A 454 -26.08 5.64 7.84
C PHE A 454 -26.23 5.25 6.36
N PRO A 455 -26.99 4.15 6.07
CA PRO A 455 -27.54 3.19 7.02
C PRO A 455 -26.52 2.09 7.39
N THR A 456 -26.52 1.63 8.66
CA THR A 456 -25.57 0.64 9.17
C THR A 456 -26.22 -0.38 10.10
N LEU A 457 -25.68 -1.62 10.14
CA LEU A 457 -26.10 -2.65 11.08
C LEU A 457 -25.34 -2.54 12.42
N PRO A 458 -25.96 -2.95 13.54
CA PRO A 458 -27.37 -3.41 13.67
C PRO A 458 -28.39 -2.26 13.82
N LYS A 459 -27.93 -1.02 13.91
CA LYS A 459 -28.71 0.15 14.31
C LYS A 459 -29.89 0.42 13.37
N ASP A 460 -29.68 0.32 12.06
CA ASP A 460 -30.64 0.71 11.03
C ASP A 460 -31.27 -0.51 10.33
N ARG A 461 -31.36 -1.67 11.05
CA ARG A 461 -31.80 -2.95 10.47
C ARG A 461 -33.16 -2.87 9.79
N GLU A 462 -34.16 -2.25 10.43
CA GLU A 462 -35.52 -2.14 9.87
C GLU A 462 -35.53 -1.32 8.60
N TYR A 463 -34.84 -0.20 8.58
CA TYR A 463 -34.70 0.64 7.39
C TYR A 463 -33.97 -0.13 6.27
N MET A 464 -32.87 -0.78 6.57
CA MET A 464 -32.10 -1.56 5.58
C MET A 464 -32.92 -2.71 4.96
N ALA A 465 -33.88 -3.30 5.71
CA ALA A 465 -34.76 -4.33 5.19
C ALA A 465 -35.73 -3.80 4.11
N THR A 466 -35.94 -2.50 4.00
CA THR A 466 -36.75 -1.85 2.96
C THR A 466 -35.96 -1.52 1.70
N LEU A 467 -34.64 -1.63 1.74
CA LEU A 467 -33.73 -1.30 0.63
C LEU A 467 -33.40 -2.55 -0.21
N PRO A 468 -32.99 -2.37 -1.48
CA PRO A 468 -32.36 -3.45 -2.23
C PRO A 468 -31.14 -4.01 -1.48
N ALA A 469 -30.92 -5.33 -1.55
CA ALA A 469 -29.83 -6.01 -0.86
C ALA A 469 -28.43 -5.55 -1.33
N MET A 470 -28.34 -4.96 -2.52
CA MET A 470 -27.13 -4.44 -3.14
C MET A 470 -27.40 -3.03 -3.69
N GLN A 471 -26.32 -2.31 -3.99
CA GLN A 471 -26.38 -0.95 -4.55
C GLN A 471 -25.51 -0.88 -5.79
N LEU A 472 -25.94 -0.12 -6.80
CA LEU A 472 -25.16 0.18 -8.01
C LEU A 472 -25.14 1.71 -8.22
N TYR A 473 -23.95 2.24 -8.46
CA TYR A 473 -23.74 3.66 -8.71
C TYR A 473 -23.00 3.89 -10.03
N ASP A 474 -23.38 4.97 -10.72
CA ASP A 474 -22.69 5.50 -11.88
C ASP A 474 -21.85 6.70 -11.44
N LEU A 475 -20.59 6.47 -11.11
CA LEU A 475 -19.73 7.49 -10.52
C LEU A 475 -19.30 8.60 -11.49
N GLU A 476 -19.54 8.45 -12.79
CA GLU A 476 -19.32 9.53 -13.77
C GLU A 476 -20.38 10.63 -13.63
N SER A 477 -21.64 10.25 -13.42
CA SER A 477 -22.77 11.18 -13.26
C SER A 477 -23.12 11.45 -11.79
N ASP A 478 -22.75 10.56 -10.87
CA ASP A 478 -23.06 10.62 -9.43
C ASP A 478 -21.84 10.22 -8.58
N PRO A 479 -20.78 11.04 -8.54
CA PRO A 479 -19.58 10.74 -7.73
C PRO A 479 -19.86 10.74 -6.23
N GLY A 480 -20.98 11.31 -5.79
CA GLY A 480 -21.45 11.31 -4.40
C GLY A 480 -22.27 10.09 -4.00
N GLU A 481 -22.45 9.09 -4.88
CA GLU A 481 -23.18 7.84 -4.59
C GLU A 481 -24.56 8.09 -3.94
N THR A 482 -25.33 9.02 -4.51
CA THR A 482 -26.61 9.47 -3.97
C THR A 482 -27.81 8.70 -4.52
N ARG A 483 -27.68 8.15 -5.76
CA ARG A 483 -28.74 7.46 -6.47
C ARG A 483 -28.40 6.02 -6.75
N ASN A 484 -29.03 5.10 -6.04
CA ASN A 484 -28.90 3.66 -6.33
C ASN A 484 -29.69 3.30 -7.61
N VAL A 485 -28.97 2.95 -8.68
CA VAL A 485 -29.53 2.61 -10.00
C VAL A 485 -29.57 1.10 -10.26
N ILE A 486 -29.49 0.26 -9.24
CA ILE A 486 -29.40 -1.20 -9.36
C ILE A 486 -30.55 -1.82 -10.14
N GLY A 487 -31.77 -1.28 -10.03
CA GLY A 487 -32.95 -1.75 -10.77
C GLY A 487 -32.96 -1.34 -12.26
N GLU A 488 -32.13 -0.37 -12.66
CA GLU A 488 -32.12 0.21 -14.00
C GLU A 488 -31.10 -0.47 -14.93
N HIS A 489 -30.07 -1.13 -14.37
CA HIS A 489 -28.95 -1.70 -15.13
C HIS A 489 -28.67 -3.17 -14.75
N PRO A 490 -29.62 -4.10 -14.98
CA PRO A 490 -29.46 -5.50 -14.58
C PRO A 490 -28.32 -6.25 -15.30
N ASP A 491 -27.95 -5.81 -16.50
CA ASP A 491 -26.82 -6.32 -17.26
C ASP A 491 -25.47 -5.95 -16.59
N VAL A 492 -25.33 -4.70 -16.13
CA VAL A 492 -24.15 -4.25 -15.36
C VAL A 492 -24.05 -5.02 -14.04
N VAL A 493 -25.18 -5.18 -13.32
CA VAL A 493 -25.22 -5.95 -12.06
C VAL A 493 -24.72 -7.38 -12.28
N ARG A 494 -25.24 -8.08 -13.29
CA ARG A 494 -24.79 -9.46 -13.62
C ARG A 494 -23.29 -9.51 -13.92
N ARG A 495 -22.80 -8.57 -14.73
CA ARG A 495 -21.38 -8.51 -15.13
C ARG A 495 -20.46 -8.27 -13.93
N LEU A 496 -20.76 -7.27 -13.10
CA LEU A 496 -19.92 -6.95 -11.94
C LEU A 496 -19.99 -8.04 -10.85
N THR A 497 -21.16 -8.65 -10.65
CA THR A 497 -21.33 -9.80 -9.75
C THR A 497 -20.50 -10.99 -10.20
N ALA A 498 -20.53 -11.33 -11.50
CA ALA A 498 -19.71 -12.39 -12.07
C ALA A 498 -18.21 -12.09 -11.94
N ARG A 499 -17.78 -10.84 -12.15
CA ARG A 499 -16.40 -10.42 -11.99
C ARG A 499 -15.93 -10.53 -10.53
N MET A 500 -16.77 -10.13 -9.57
CA MET A 500 -16.44 -10.27 -8.15
C MET A 500 -16.31 -11.75 -7.75
N ARG A 501 -17.22 -12.60 -8.23
CA ARG A 501 -17.15 -14.06 -8.03
C ARG A 501 -15.84 -14.62 -8.57
N GLU A 502 -15.46 -14.26 -9.81
CA GLU A 502 -14.20 -14.67 -10.44
C GLU A 502 -12.99 -14.29 -9.58
N HIS A 503 -12.94 -13.07 -9.03
CA HIS A 503 -11.84 -12.61 -8.18
C HIS A 503 -11.70 -13.44 -6.89
N ILE A 504 -12.81 -13.88 -6.31
CA ILE A 504 -12.79 -14.76 -5.14
C ILE A 504 -12.37 -16.18 -5.52
N GLU A 505 -12.98 -16.77 -6.56
CA GLU A 505 -12.70 -18.15 -6.99
C GLU A 505 -11.24 -18.32 -7.45
N ARG A 506 -10.70 -17.33 -8.15
CA ARG A 506 -9.32 -17.37 -8.63
C ARG A 506 -8.28 -17.02 -7.55
N GLY A 507 -8.69 -16.50 -6.39
CA GLY A 507 -7.76 -16.05 -5.35
C GLY A 507 -6.84 -14.89 -5.78
N ARG A 508 -7.18 -14.22 -6.89
CA ARG A 508 -6.45 -13.07 -7.46
C ARG A 508 -7.34 -12.23 -8.37
N SER A 509 -7.01 -10.95 -8.52
CA SER A 509 -7.66 -10.03 -9.48
C SER A 509 -6.80 -9.72 -10.72
N THR A 510 -5.52 -10.10 -10.71
CA THR A 510 -4.59 -9.93 -11.83
C THR A 510 -4.57 -11.15 -12.76
N PRO A 511 -4.06 -11.05 -14.00
CA PRO A 511 -3.76 -12.19 -14.84
C PRO A 511 -2.76 -13.16 -14.18
N GLY A 512 -2.89 -14.45 -14.47
CA GLY A 512 -1.99 -15.49 -13.98
C GLY A 512 -2.72 -16.71 -13.40
N PRO A 513 -1.99 -17.73 -12.90
CA PRO A 513 -2.59 -18.94 -12.33
C PRO A 513 -3.36 -18.64 -11.05
N ALA A 514 -4.46 -19.36 -10.83
CA ALA A 514 -5.28 -19.21 -9.63
C ALA A 514 -4.48 -19.43 -8.35
N GLN A 515 -4.86 -18.71 -7.32
CA GLN A 515 -4.32 -18.78 -5.96
C GLN A 515 -5.42 -19.14 -4.97
N THR A 516 -5.09 -19.39 -3.72
CA THR A 516 -6.06 -19.75 -2.68
C THR A 516 -6.35 -18.59 -1.75
N ASN A 517 -7.60 -18.47 -1.31
CA ASN A 517 -7.96 -17.64 -0.17
C ASN A 517 -7.90 -18.48 1.10
N GLU A 518 -7.37 -17.92 2.18
CA GLU A 518 -7.40 -18.53 3.50
C GLU A 518 -8.81 -18.37 4.09
N THR A 519 -9.57 -19.46 4.18
CA THR A 519 -10.90 -19.45 4.76
C THR A 519 -10.98 -20.44 5.93
N ARG A 520 -11.58 -19.98 7.04
CA ARG A 520 -11.96 -20.85 8.16
C ARG A 520 -13.47 -20.80 8.31
N GLY A 521 -14.16 -21.87 7.90
CA GLY A 521 -15.61 -21.95 7.94
C GLY A 521 -16.32 -21.15 6.83
N GLU A 522 -17.60 -20.82 7.04
CA GLU A 522 -18.45 -20.09 6.10
C GLU A 522 -18.01 -18.61 5.99
N TRP A 523 -17.88 -18.14 4.76
CA TRP A 523 -17.59 -16.74 4.49
C TRP A 523 -18.87 -15.98 4.10
N LYS A 524 -19.64 -15.58 5.11
CA LYS A 524 -21.00 -15.01 4.96
C LYS A 524 -21.05 -13.76 4.10
N GLN A 525 -20.02 -12.92 4.13
CA GLN A 525 -19.99 -11.65 3.39
C GLN A 525 -19.95 -11.86 1.86
N THR A 526 -19.67 -13.07 1.38
CA THR A 526 -19.65 -13.40 -0.05
C THR A 526 -21.00 -13.89 -0.59
N ALA A 527 -21.99 -14.11 0.28
CA ALA A 527 -23.26 -14.76 -0.09
C ALA A 527 -24.02 -14.07 -1.24
N LEU A 528 -23.95 -12.71 -1.32
CA LEU A 528 -24.66 -11.95 -2.34
C LEU A 528 -24.10 -12.10 -3.76
N PHE A 529 -22.90 -12.63 -3.92
CA PHE A 529 -22.28 -12.81 -5.25
C PHE A 529 -21.73 -14.24 -5.48
N MET A 530 -21.60 -15.07 -4.44
CA MET A 530 -21.17 -16.46 -4.58
C MET A 530 -22.35 -17.44 -4.74
N ASN A 531 -23.48 -17.15 -4.11
CA ASN A 531 -24.68 -17.97 -4.28
C ASN A 531 -25.35 -17.61 -5.60
N ASP A 532 -25.73 -18.61 -6.39
CA ASP A 532 -26.58 -18.38 -7.55
C ASP A 532 -27.88 -17.74 -7.06
N ALA A 533 -28.29 -16.65 -7.72
CA ALA A 533 -29.59 -16.04 -7.43
C ALA A 533 -30.66 -17.11 -7.66
N LYS A 534 -31.27 -17.61 -6.58
CA LYS A 534 -32.43 -18.52 -6.66
C LYS A 534 -33.63 -17.78 -7.21
#